data_e1562f74ca80e539609820ada25e84a9
#
_entry.id   e1562f74ca80e539609820ada25e84a9
#
_cell.length_a   1.000
_cell.length_b   1.000
_cell.length_c   1.000
_cell.angle_alpha   90.00
_cell.angle_beta   90.00
_cell.angle_gamma   90.00
#
_symmetry.space_group_name_H-M   'P 1'
#
loop_
_entity.id
_entity.type
_entity.pdbx_description
1 polymer ?
#
loop_
_entity_poly.entity_id
_entity_poly.type
_entity_poly.pdbx_seq_one_letter_code
_entity_poly.pdbx_strand_id
1 'polypeptide(L)'
;MPIAVQLGLGVSVLVGLGVLGLLGRRLLGRWLACRGTRIVVCPESRDMVAVEVDAAHAALVTTHGRPDLRLESCTRWPERRACGQECLGQVESAPEACLLLNILGDWYRGQTCAFCGRAFAALRWHDHKPALLAPDGSIIEWSDFRPEQVIDVLAGHVAVCWDCKVSESFRQAHPELVTDRPPRLGPPPSMA
;
A
#
# COMPACT_ATOMS: atom_id res chain seq x y z
N MET A 1 -51.56 25.14 3.06
CA MET A 1 -51.18 23.69 3.11
C MET A 1 -51.26 23.27 4.57
N PRO A 2 -51.89 22.15 4.95
CA PRO A 2 -51.94 21.71 6.35
C PRO A 2 -50.53 21.34 6.85
N ILE A 3 -50.23 21.75 8.07
CA ILE A 3 -48.94 21.49 8.76
C ILE A 3 -48.51 20.04 8.70
N ALA A 4 -49.43 19.10 8.73
CA ALA A 4 -49.19 17.66 8.60
C ALA A 4 -48.49 17.28 7.30
N VAL A 5 -48.78 17.92 6.17
CA VAL A 5 -48.19 17.65 4.86
C VAL A 5 -46.70 18.16 4.84
N GLN A 6 -46.45 19.32 5.45
CA GLN A 6 -45.09 19.85 5.53
C GLN A 6 -44.22 19.03 6.44
N LEU A 7 -44.72 18.52 7.56
CA LEU A 7 -44.02 17.61 8.46
C LEU A 7 -43.70 16.28 7.77
N GLY A 8 -44.68 15.71 7.04
CA GLY A 8 -44.48 14.47 6.29
C GLY A 8 -43.41 14.59 5.20
N LEU A 9 -43.39 15.68 4.45
CA LEU A 9 -42.35 15.98 3.45
C LEU A 9 -41.00 16.13 4.08
N GLY A 10 -40.88 16.86 5.19
CA GLY A 10 -39.61 17.05 5.92
C GLY A 10 -39.02 15.71 6.41
N VAL A 11 -39.84 14.85 7.00
CA VAL A 11 -39.42 13.51 7.46
C VAL A 11 -38.97 12.64 6.29
N SER A 12 -39.72 12.63 5.19
CA SER A 12 -39.36 11.82 4.00
C SER A 12 -38.03 12.26 3.38
N VAL A 13 -37.75 13.57 3.33
CA VAL A 13 -36.47 14.10 2.84
C VAL A 13 -35.33 13.70 3.77
N LEU A 14 -35.50 13.80 5.09
CA LEU A 14 -34.47 13.42 6.06
C LEU A 14 -34.16 11.92 5.99
N VAL A 15 -35.16 11.07 5.87
CA VAL A 15 -35.00 9.62 5.71
C VAL A 15 -34.29 9.32 4.39
N GLY A 16 -34.67 9.97 3.30
CA GLY A 16 -33.99 9.80 2.00
C GLY A 16 -32.53 10.18 2.04
N LEU A 17 -32.19 11.32 2.66
CA LEU A 17 -30.81 11.77 2.84
C LEU A 17 -30.03 10.81 3.73
N GLY A 18 -30.63 10.29 4.78
CA GLY A 18 -30.03 9.28 5.67
C GLY A 18 -29.69 7.99 4.93
N VAL A 19 -30.63 7.47 4.16
CA VAL A 19 -30.42 6.25 3.33
C VAL A 19 -29.32 6.49 2.29
N LEU A 20 -29.37 7.61 1.58
CA LEU A 20 -28.36 7.97 0.59
C LEU A 20 -26.97 8.09 1.21
N GLY A 21 -26.87 8.71 2.38
CA GLY A 21 -25.61 8.83 3.15
C GLY A 21 -25.06 7.46 3.56
N LEU A 22 -25.90 6.56 4.03
CA LEU A 22 -25.49 5.19 4.40
C LEU A 22 -25.04 4.37 3.18
N LEU A 23 -25.74 4.47 2.07
CA LEU A 23 -25.36 3.80 0.80
C LEU A 23 -24.04 4.37 0.28
N GLY A 24 -23.89 5.69 0.24
CA GLY A 24 -22.66 6.35 -0.17
C GLY A 24 -21.45 5.94 0.69
N ARG A 25 -21.64 5.89 2.01
CA ARG A 25 -20.58 5.44 2.94
C ARG A 25 -20.21 3.97 2.71
N ARG A 26 -21.17 3.09 2.43
CA ARG A 26 -20.90 1.68 2.11
C ARG A 26 -20.14 1.51 0.80
N LEU A 27 -20.56 2.22 -0.24
CA LEU A 27 -19.87 2.19 -1.54
C LEU A 27 -18.44 2.74 -1.44
N LEU A 28 -18.27 3.88 -0.77
CA LEU A 28 -16.94 4.47 -0.55
C LEU A 28 -16.03 3.54 0.26
N GLY A 29 -16.56 2.92 1.32
CA GLY A 29 -15.78 1.98 2.14
C GLY A 29 -15.30 0.77 1.32
N ARG A 30 -16.15 0.21 0.47
CA ARG A 30 -15.78 -0.91 -0.43
C ARG A 30 -14.75 -0.48 -1.48
N TRP A 31 -14.98 0.66 -2.09
CA TRP A 31 -14.04 1.21 -3.07
C TRP A 31 -12.66 1.44 -2.46
N LEU A 32 -12.59 2.02 -1.26
CA LEU A 32 -11.33 2.21 -0.54
C LEU A 32 -10.67 0.86 -0.18
N ALA A 33 -11.43 -0.14 0.22
CA ALA A 33 -10.91 -1.47 0.55
C ALA A 33 -10.36 -2.23 -0.68
N CYS A 34 -10.87 -1.95 -1.88
CA CYS A 34 -10.40 -2.58 -3.11
C CYS A 34 -9.25 -1.83 -3.79
N ARG A 35 -8.98 -0.59 -3.40
CA ARG A 35 -7.89 0.22 -3.98
C ARG A 35 -6.50 -0.24 -3.54
N GLY A 36 -5.53 0.05 -4.41
CA GLY A 36 -4.11 -0.15 -4.16
C GLY A 36 -3.54 -1.38 -4.83
N THR A 37 -2.23 -1.32 -5.04
CA THR A 37 -1.45 -2.39 -5.66
C THR A 37 -1.37 -3.58 -4.70
N ARG A 38 -1.62 -4.76 -5.21
CA ARG A 38 -1.51 -6.03 -4.49
C ARG A 38 -0.45 -6.90 -5.09
N ILE A 39 0.26 -7.62 -4.23
CA ILE A 39 1.26 -8.59 -4.63
C ILE A 39 0.64 -9.97 -4.46
N VAL A 40 0.59 -10.73 -5.53
CA VAL A 40 0.04 -12.09 -5.57
C VAL A 40 0.96 -13.00 -6.37
N VAL A 41 0.85 -14.30 -6.13
CA VAL A 41 1.55 -15.29 -6.96
C VAL A 41 0.67 -15.64 -8.16
N CYS A 42 1.20 -15.46 -9.36
CA CYS A 42 0.50 -15.87 -10.57
C CYS A 42 0.43 -17.40 -10.64
N PRO A 43 -0.75 -18.04 -10.69
CA PRO A 43 -0.84 -19.51 -10.73
C PRO A 43 -0.21 -20.11 -11.99
N GLU A 44 -0.21 -19.38 -13.08
CA GLU A 44 0.34 -19.84 -14.37
C GLU A 44 1.87 -19.84 -14.41
N SER A 45 2.51 -18.72 -14.00
CA SER A 45 3.97 -18.58 -14.05
C SER A 45 4.66 -18.92 -12.73
N ARG A 46 3.92 -18.95 -11.63
CA ARG A 46 4.41 -19.07 -10.24
C ARG A 46 5.31 -17.91 -9.77
N ASP A 47 5.36 -16.84 -10.55
CA ASP A 47 6.09 -15.63 -10.19
C ASP A 47 5.20 -14.67 -9.39
N MET A 48 5.84 -13.80 -8.63
CA MET A 48 5.15 -12.69 -7.99
C MET A 48 4.76 -11.65 -9.03
N VAL A 49 3.54 -11.17 -8.95
CA VAL A 49 3.01 -10.14 -9.86
C VAL A 49 2.30 -9.08 -9.04
N ALA A 50 2.42 -7.84 -9.51
CA ALA A 50 1.63 -6.75 -8.98
C ALA A 50 0.33 -6.63 -9.78
N VAL A 51 -0.77 -6.54 -9.07
CA VAL A 51 -2.11 -6.42 -9.65
C VAL A 51 -2.88 -5.27 -9.00
N GLU A 52 -3.76 -4.67 -9.78
CA GLU A 52 -4.77 -3.73 -9.30
C GLU A 52 -6.15 -4.27 -9.59
N VAL A 53 -7.03 -4.16 -8.61
CA VAL A 53 -8.42 -4.59 -8.72
C VAL A 53 -9.27 -3.41 -9.16
N ASP A 54 -10.21 -3.63 -10.07
CA ASP A 54 -11.22 -2.64 -10.45
C ASP A 54 -12.12 -2.33 -9.23
N ALA A 55 -11.67 -1.35 -8.46
CA ALA A 55 -12.33 -0.94 -7.23
C ALA A 55 -13.74 -0.36 -7.47
N ALA A 56 -13.96 0.26 -8.64
CA ALA A 56 -15.26 0.82 -9.00
C ALA A 56 -16.26 -0.30 -9.28
N HIS A 57 -15.87 -1.29 -10.06
CA HIS A 57 -16.67 -2.48 -10.31
C HIS A 57 -16.98 -3.24 -9.01
N ALA A 58 -15.95 -3.53 -8.21
CA ALA A 58 -16.10 -4.23 -6.93
C ALA A 58 -17.04 -3.50 -5.95
N ALA A 59 -17.04 -2.16 -5.95
CA ALA A 59 -17.95 -1.38 -5.11
C ALA A 59 -19.40 -1.43 -5.57
N LEU A 60 -19.64 -1.43 -6.89
CA LEU A 60 -20.98 -1.37 -7.49
C LEU A 60 -21.63 -2.76 -7.61
N VAL A 61 -20.83 -3.78 -7.97
CA VAL A 61 -21.32 -5.14 -8.22
C VAL A 61 -20.99 -6.04 -7.04
N THR A 62 -21.95 -6.16 -6.13
CA THR A 62 -21.80 -7.05 -4.97
C THR A 62 -22.91 -8.08 -5.02
N THR A 63 -22.56 -9.32 -5.30
CA THR A 63 -23.51 -10.43 -5.35
C THR A 63 -23.45 -11.20 -4.03
N HIS A 64 -24.58 -11.36 -3.36
CA HIS A 64 -24.71 -12.11 -2.09
C HIS A 64 -23.71 -11.69 -0.99
N GLY A 65 -23.36 -10.40 -0.93
CA GLY A 65 -22.43 -9.87 0.09
C GLY A 65 -20.95 -10.02 -0.23
N ARG A 66 -20.58 -10.71 -1.32
CA ARG A 66 -19.21 -10.82 -1.81
C ARG A 66 -18.98 -9.86 -2.97
N PRO A 67 -17.87 -9.11 -3.00
CA PRO A 67 -17.53 -8.29 -4.15
C PRO A 67 -17.24 -9.20 -5.35
N ASP A 68 -17.74 -8.81 -6.52
CA ASP A 68 -17.32 -9.40 -7.78
C ASP A 68 -16.01 -8.74 -8.18
N LEU A 69 -14.89 -9.45 -8.02
CA LEU A 69 -13.56 -8.92 -8.28
C LEU A 69 -13.14 -9.20 -9.72
N ARG A 70 -12.54 -8.19 -10.34
CA ARG A 70 -11.79 -8.35 -11.59
C ARG A 70 -10.55 -7.47 -11.56
N LEU A 71 -9.54 -7.85 -12.35
CA LEU A 71 -8.33 -7.06 -12.47
C LEU A 71 -8.57 -5.82 -13.36
N GLU A 72 -8.09 -4.68 -12.90
CA GLU A 72 -7.91 -3.47 -13.69
C GLU A 72 -6.57 -3.52 -14.43
N SER A 73 -5.51 -3.95 -13.72
CA SER A 73 -4.16 -4.07 -14.27
C SER A 73 -3.41 -5.28 -13.68
N CYS A 74 -2.40 -5.75 -14.41
CA CYS A 74 -1.47 -6.77 -13.99
C CYS A 74 -0.10 -6.52 -14.66
N THR A 75 1.00 -6.69 -13.93
CA THR A 75 2.35 -6.48 -14.48
C THR A 75 2.72 -7.42 -15.62
N ARG A 76 1.99 -8.54 -15.79
CA ARG A 76 2.12 -9.43 -16.96
C ARG A 76 1.31 -9.00 -18.20
N TRP A 77 0.48 -7.97 -18.08
CA TRP A 77 -0.20 -7.41 -19.23
C TRP A 77 0.73 -6.42 -19.97
N PRO A 78 0.67 -6.31 -21.31
CA PRO A 78 -0.33 -6.91 -22.23
C PRO A 78 -0.05 -8.35 -22.67
N GLU A 79 1.08 -8.96 -22.30
CA GLU A 79 1.53 -10.27 -22.82
C GLU A 79 0.51 -11.39 -22.54
N ARG A 80 -0.18 -11.34 -21.41
CA ARG A 80 -1.14 -12.35 -20.95
C ARG A 80 -2.50 -11.77 -20.54
N ARG A 81 -3.08 -10.94 -21.38
CA ARG A 81 -4.41 -10.35 -21.15
C ARG A 81 -5.54 -11.38 -21.06
N ALA A 82 -5.40 -12.51 -21.72
CA ALA A 82 -6.43 -13.55 -21.80
C ALA A 82 -6.32 -14.58 -20.64
N CYS A 83 -5.73 -14.23 -19.50
CA CYS A 83 -5.67 -15.12 -18.35
C CYS A 83 -7.03 -15.22 -17.63
N GLY A 84 -7.27 -16.34 -16.95
CA GLY A 84 -8.51 -16.59 -16.18
C GLY A 84 -8.60 -15.81 -14.86
N GLN A 85 -7.62 -14.95 -14.54
CA GLN A 85 -7.56 -14.14 -13.31
C GLN A 85 -7.67 -14.96 -12.01
N GLU A 86 -7.22 -16.19 -12.01
CA GLU A 86 -7.31 -17.10 -10.85
C GLU A 86 -6.57 -16.58 -9.60
N CYS A 87 -5.61 -15.66 -9.78
CA CYS A 87 -4.91 -14.98 -8.69
C CYS A 87 -5.85 -14.14 -7.80
N LEU A 88 -7.04 -13.75 -8.28
CA LEU A 88 -8.05 -13.04 -7.49
C LEU A 88 -8.51 -13.84 -6.27
N GLY A 89 -8.46 -15.17 -6.30
CA GLY A 89 -8.74 -15.99 -5.13
C GLY A 89 -7.81 -15.72 -3.95
N GLN A 90 -6.56 -15.29 -4.20
CA GLN A 90 -5.62 -14.86 -3.15
C GLN A 90 -6.05 -13.51 -2.55
N VAL A 91 -6.52 -12.60 -3.40
CA VAL A 91 -7.04 -11.30 -2.95
C VAL A 91 -8.31 -11.47 -2.12
N GLU A 92 -9.21 -12.38 -2.51
CA GLU A 92 -10.45 -12.66 -1.77
C GLU A 92 -10.17 -13.29 -0.40
N SER A 93 -9.22 -14.22 -0.34
CA SER A 93 -8.90 -14.94 0.90
C SER A 93 -8.12 -14.10 1.91
N ALA A 94 -7.27 -13.17 1.45
CA ALA A 94 -6.39 -12.37 2.29
C ALA A 94 -6.21 -10.94 1.75
N PRO A 95 -7.28 -10.13 1.68
CA PRO A 95 -7.27 -8.83 0.98
C PRO A 95 -6.28 -7.83 1.55
N GLU A 96 -6.06 -7.86 2.87
CA GLU A 96 -5.13 -6.96 3.57
C GLU A 96 -3.68 -7.46 3.49
N ALA A 97 -3.47 -8.78 3.52
CA ALA A 97 -2.13 -9.36 3.55
C ALA A 97 -1.40 -9.23 2.19
N CYS A 98 -2.14 -9.19 1.09
CA CYS A 98 -1.56 -8.99 -0.24
C CYS A 98 -1.38 -7.51 -0.63
N LEU A 99 -1.90 -6.56 0.17
CA LEU A 99 -1.77 -5.14 -0.12
C LEU A 99 -0.31 -4.68 0.07
N LEU A 100 0.30 -4.11 -0.96
CA LEU A 100 1.70 -3.68 -0.95
C LEU A 100 2.05 -2.81 0.26
N LEU A 101 1.22 -1.80 0.56
CA LEU A 101 1.48 -0.91 1.71
C LEU A 101 1.43 -1.64 3.06
N ASN A 102 0.62 -2.69 3.19
CA ASN A 102 0.58 -3.50 4.41
C ASN A 102 1.82 -4.40 4.51
N ILE A 103 2.23 -5.04 3.42
CA ILE A 103 3.49 -5.81 3.36
C ILE A 103 4.66 -4.94 3.81
N LEU A 104 4.77 -3.74 3.25
CA LEU A 104 5.80 -2.79 3.63
C LEU A 104 5.68 -2.34 5.09
N GLY A 105 4.46 -2.01 5.53
CA GLY A 105 4.19 -1.59 6.91
C GLY A 105 4.55 -2.66 7.93
N ASP A 106 4.24 -3.92 7.62
CA ASP A 106 4.55 -5.06 8.48
C ASP A 106 6.05 -5.34 8.52
N TRP A 107 6.74 -5.21 7.40
CA TRP A 107 8.19 -5.37 7.37
C TRP A 107 8.91 -4.30 8.20
N TYR A 108 8.51 -3.02 8.08
CA TYR A 108 9.11 -1.95 8.91
C TYR A 108 8.78 -2.11 10.40
N ARG A 109 7.68 -2.78 10.73
CA ARG A 109 7.29 -3.02 12.12
C ARG A 109 8.32 -3.94 12.79
N GLY A 110 8.97 -3.42 13.82
CA GLY A 110 10.05 -4.12 14.52
C GLY A 110 11.45 -3.87 13.94
N GLN A 111 11.57 -3.14 12.85
CA GLN A 111 12.87 -2.69 12.34
C GLN A 111 13.37 -1.45 13.08
N THR A 112 14.67 -1.23 13.01
CA THR A 112 15.33 -0.02 13.46
C THR A 112 16.06 0.63 12.29
N CYS A 113 16.14 1.97 12.31
CA CYS A 113 16.87 2.69 11.27
C CYS A 113 18.37 2.34 11.30
N ALA A 114 18.95 1.99 10.16
CA ALA A 114 20.36 1.61 10.02
C ALA A 114 21.33 2.70 10.48
N PHE A 115 20.95 3.98 10.37
CA PHE A 115 21.83 5.10 10.72
C PHE A 115 21.66 5.59 12.16
N CYS A 116 20.41 5.79 12.63
CA CYS A 116 20.18 6.39 13.94
C CYS A 116 19.70 5.41 15.02
N GLY A 117 19.42 4.14 14.66
CA GLY A 117 18.96 3.11 15.58
C GLY A 117 17.51 3.31 16.12
N ARG A 118 16.78 4.35 15.65
CA ARG A 118 15.41 4.60 16.08
C ARG A 118 14.49 3.54 15.53
N ALA A 119 13.63 2.96 16.37
CA ALA A 119 12.60 2.04 15.95
C ALA A 119 11.53 2.76 15.11
N PHE A 120 10.97 2.07 14.13
CA PHE A 120 9.89 2.58 13.31
C PHE A 120 8.58 2.54 14.09
N ALA A 121 7.92 3.69 14.17
CA ALA A 121 6.52 3.82 14.58
C ALA A 121 5.57 3.56 13.40
N ALA A 122 4.30 3.91 13.53
CA ALA A 122 3.36 3.87 12.41
C ALA A 122 3.87 4.72 11.24
N LEU A 123 3.93 4.13 10.06
CA LEU A 123 4.45 4.78 8.86
C LEU A 123 3.48 5.81 8.31
N ARG A 124 3.99 6.97 7.95
CA ARG A 124 3.25 8.05 7.30
C ARG A 124 3.65 8.13 5.82
N TRP A 125 3.01 7.31 5.00
CA TRP A 125 3.34 7.15 3.58
C TRP A 125 3.19 8.43 2.73
N HIS A 126 2.39 9.39 3.19
CA HIS A 126 2.17 10.64 2.46
C HIS A 126 3.24 11.69 2.74
N ASP A 127 3.75 11.75 3.98
CA ASP A 127 4.63 12.84 4.42
C ASP A 127 6.09 12.41 4.60
N HIS A 128 6.29 11.27 5.28
CA HIS A 128 7.61 10.84 5.74
C HIS A 128 7.86 9.40 5.31
N LYS A 129 7.99 9.21 3.99
CA LYS A 129 8.27 7.88 3.42
C LYS A 129 9.65 7.41 3.86
N PRO A 130 9.75 6.26 4.52
CA PRO A 130 11.05 5.67 4.81
C PRO A 130 11.71 5.21 3.51
N ALA A 131 13.00 4.90 3.59
CA ALA A 131 13.79 4.42 2.48
C ALA A 131 14.48 3.10 2.85
N LEU A 132 15.24 2.58 1.93
CA LEU A 132 16.02 1.37 2.08
C LEU A 132 17.49 1.67 1.85
N LEU A 133 18.36 1.03 2.62
CA LEU A 133 19.80 1.01 2.40
C LEU A 133 20.15 -0.28 1.68
N ALA A 134 20.70 -0.17 0.50
CA ALA A 134 21.16 -1.29 -0.28
C ALA A 134 22.51 -1.82 0.24
N PRO A 135 22.92 -3.06 -0.10
CA PRO A 135 24.19 -3.63 0.32
C PRO A 135 25.42 -2.84 -0.13
N ASP A 136 25.31 -2.10 -1.22
CA ASP A 136 26.37 -1.21 -1.74
C ASP A 136 26.46 0.14 -1.01
N GLY A 137 25.59 0.39 -0.03
CA GLY A 137 25.50 1.63 0.73
C GLY A 137 24.68 2.73 0.09
N SER A 138 24.07 2.49 -1.06
CA SER A 138 23.15 3.44 -1.69
C SER A 138 21.80 3.47 -0.97
N ILE A 139 21.18 4.66 -0.92
CA ILE A 139 19.81 4.80 -0.43
C ILE A 139 18.87 4.77 -1.63
N ILE A 140 17.92 3.85 -1.60
CA ILE A 140 16.89 3.68 -2.62
C ILE A 140 15.50 3.97 -2.08
N GLU A 141 14.67 4.52 -2.96
CA GLU A 141 13.27 4.81 -2.69
C GLU A 141 12.35 3.70 -3.20
N TRP A 142 11.13 3.66 -2.68
CA TRP A 142 10.11 2.71 -3.10
C TRP A 142 9.66 2.90 -4.55
N SER A 143 9.94 4.05 -5.16
CA SER A 143 9.71 4.36 -6.56
C SER A 143 10.75 3.80 -7.52
N ASP A 144 11.88 3.34 -7.00
CA ASP A 144 13.06 2.98 -7.80
C ASP A 144 13.01 1.54 -8.32
N PHE A 145 12.05 0.76 -7.83
CA PHE A 145 11.85 -0.63 -8.26
C PHE A 145 10.37 -0.96 -8.49
N ARG A 146 10.16 -2.05 -9.22
CA ARG A 146 8.80 -2.50 -9.54
C ARG A 146 8.16 -3.20 -8.34
N PRO A 147 6.84 -3.02 -8.12
CA PRO A 147 6.13 -3.57 -6.96
C PRO A 147 6.29 -5.09 -6.78
N GLU A 148 6.36 -5.86 -7.87
CA GLU A 148 6.52 -7.32 -7.82
C GLU A 148 7.89 -7.77 -7.26
N GLN A 149 8.88 -6.87 -7.23
CA GLN A 149 10.21 -7.15 -6.68
C GLN A 149 10.30 -6.92 -5.16
N VAL A 150 9.21 -6.46 -4.54
CA VAL A 150 9.21 -6.03 -3.14
C VAL A 150 9.80 -7.06 -2.18
N ILE A 151 9.46 -8.33 -2.33
CA ILE A 151 9.90 -9.38 -1.40
C ILE A 151 11.41 -9.57 -1.49
N ASP A 152 11.97 -9.63 -2.70
CA ASP A 152 13.41 -9.78 -2.93
C ASP A 152 14.18 -8.56 -2.41
N VAL A 153 13.63 -7.36 -2.65
CA VAL A 153 14.21 -6.11 -2.16
C VAL A 153 14.24 -6.09 -0.63
N LEU A 154 13.13 -6.43 0.02
CA LEU A 154 13.05 -6.48 1.49
C LEU A 154 14.01 -7.49 2.11
N ALA A 155 14.28 -8.61 1.43
CA ALA A 155 15.21 -9.62 1.90
C ALA A 155 16.68 -9.16 1.89
N GLY A 156 17.04 -8.24 1.00
CA GLY A 156 18.43 -7.79 0.79
C GLY A 156 18.76 -6.39 1.35
N HIS A 157 17.79 -5.66 1.90
CA HIS A 157 17.96 -4.25 2.26
C HIS A 157 17.67 -3.98 3.74
N VAL A 158 18.15 -2.84 4.24
CA VAL A 158 17.96 -2.42 5.63
C VAL A 158 17.11 -1.15 5.67
N ALA A 159 16.33 -1.00 6.73
CA ALA A 159 15.40 0.12 6.89
C ALA A 159 16.11 1.45 7.20
N VAL A 160 15.71 2.53 6.54
CA VAL A 160 16.20 3.89 6.78
C VAL A 160 15.02 4.82 7.03
N CYS A 161 15.06 5.57 8.14
CA CYS A 161 14.01 6.53 8.45
C CYS A 161 14.11 7.78 7.56
N TRP A 162 12.99 8.50 7.44
CA TRP A 162 12.92 9.72 6.62
C TRP A 162 14.00 10.75 6.98
N ASP A 163 14.22 11.02 8.27
CA ASP A 163 15.18 12.02 8.72
C ASP A 163 16.62 11.66 8.25
N CYS A 164 16.99 10.39 8.40
CA CYS A 164 18.30 9.90 7.97
C CYS A 164 18.42 9.86 6.44
N LYS A 165 17.35 9.48 5.73
CA LYS A 165 17.31 9.54 4.27
C LYS A 165 17.61 10.95 3.77
N VAL A 166 16.90 11.96 4.28
CA VAL A 166 17.09 13.36 3.87
C VAL A 166 18.51 13.83 4.20
N SER A 167 18.98 13.54 5.40
CA SER A 167 20.35 13.93 5.82
C SER A 167 21.41 13.28 4.95
N GLU A 168 21.27 12.01 4.61
CA GLU A 168 22.25 11.28 3.81
C GLU A 168 22.20 11.68 2.33
N SER A 169 21.01 11.89 1.78
CA SER A 169 20.85 12.41 0.42
C SER A 169 21.47 13.81 0.29
N PHE A 170 21.34 14.65 1.31
CA PHE A 170 22.00 15.96 1.34
C PHE A 170 23.52 15.83 1.39
N ARG A 171 24.06 14.92 2.20
CA ARG A 171 25.51 14.66 2.28
C ARG A 171 26.08 14.18 0.95
N GLN A 172 25.38 13.31 0.27
CA GLN A 172 25.79 12.81 -1.04
C GLN A 172 25.76 13.90 -2.12
N ALA A 173 24.74 14.78 -2.07
CA ALA A 173 24.62 15.89 -3.02
C ALA A 173 25.63 17.03 -2.76
N HIS A 174 26.04 17.22 -1.51
CA HIS A 174 26.89 18.33 -1.06
C HIS A 174 28.04 17.87 -0.17
N PRO A 175 28.94 17.03 -0.67
CA PRO A 175 30.05 16.48 0.12
C PRO A 175 30.96 17.57 0.69
N GLU A 176 31.07 18.71 0.02
CA GLU A 176 31.86 19.87 0.43
C GLU A 176 31.32 20.58 1.69
N LEU A 177 30.03 20.37 2.03
CA LEU A 177 29.39 20.95 3.22
C LEU A 177 29.43 20.00 4.43
N VAL A 178 29.94 18.79 4.24
CA VAL A 178 29.97 17.77 5.30
C VAL A 178 31.21 17.95 6.15
N THR A 179 31.07 18.56 7.34
CA THR A 179 32.08 18.57 8.36
C THR A 179 31.98 17.31 9.23
N ASP A 180 32.90 16.41 8.98
CA ASP A 180 33.19 15.15 9.67
C ASP A 180 32.33 14.68 10.84
N ARG A 181 31.44 13.72 10.54
CA ARG A 181 31.13 12.61 11.43
C ARG A 181 30.71 11.41 10.60
N PRO A 182 31.45 10.30 10.54
CA PRO A 182 30.99 9.09 9.86
C PRO A 182 29.70 8.60 10.48
N PRO A 183 28.73 8.10 9.68
CA PRO A 183 27.50 7.53 10.20
C PRO A 183 27.86 6.36 11.13
N ARG A 184 27.27 6.32 12.31
CA ARG A 184 27.35 5.14 13.17
C ARG A 184 26.44 4.07 12.54
N LEU A 185 27.03 3.20 11.76
CA LEU A 185 26.36 1.98 11.35
C LEU A 185 26.09 1.17 12.63
N GLY A 186 24.85 0.98 12.97
CA GLY A 186 24.46 0.02 14.00
C GLY A 186 24.96 -1.39 13.62
N PRO A 187 25.13 -2.29 14.58
CA PRO A 187 25.51 -3.67 14.26
C PRO A 187 24.45 -4.28 13.34
N PRO A 188 24.87 -5.10 12.35
CA PRO A 188 23.93 -5.79 11.48
C PRO A 188 22.96 -6.63 12.33
N PRO A 189 21.68 -6.76 11.91
CA PRO A 189 20.75 -7.62 12.62
C PRO A 189 21.32 -9.03 12.69
N SER A 190 21.45 -9.56 13.91
CA SER A 190 21.85 -10.94 14.13
C SER A 190 20.81 -11.84 13.49
N MET A 191 21.21 -12.59 12.46
CA MET A 191 20.43 -13.71 11.95
C MET A 191 20.29 -14.73 13.11
N ALA A 192 19.08 -14.81 13.66
CA ALA A 192 18.67 -15.84 14.58
C ALA A 192 17.70 -16.79 13.85
#